data_d852fad9fdd39589a17bc4391e807b5d
#
_entry.id   d852fad9fdd39589a17bc4391e807b5d
#
_cell.length_a   1.000
_cell.length_b   1.000
_cell.length_c   1.000
_cell.angle_alpha   90.00
_cell.angle_beta   90.00
_cell.angle_gamma   90.00
#
_symmetry.space_group_name_H-M   'P 1'
#
loop_
_entity.id
_entity.type
_entity.pdbx_description
1 polymer ?
#
loop_
_entity_poly.entity_id
_entity_poly.type
_entity_poly.pdbx_seq_one_letter_code
_entity_poly.pdbx_strand_id
1 'polypeptide(L)'
;EDFYSYLMNFGLDKKRKVNTYSKGMRKQLALICGVCSGAKYLLCDETFDGLDPVMRQGIKSIFASEMEKRGLTPVIASHNLRELEDICDHVGLLHKGGVLLSKDLEDMKLNIHKLQCVLVPGMNVADLKTLDIIHADARGSLCTLTVRGTREEIEARMEQYHPIFAEIIPLSLEEIFISETEVAGYDIKKLIL
;
A
#
# COMPACT_ATOMS: atom_id res chain seq x y z
N GLU A 1 30.31 -5.39 12.87
CA GLU A 1 29.60 -6.17 13.94
C GLU A 1 28.18 -6.51 13.51
N ASP A 2 27.46 -5.60 12.92
CA ASP A 2 26.02 -5.80 12.56
C ASP A 2 25.79 -6.90 11.53
N PHE A 3 26.68 -7.08 10.52
CA PHE A 3 26.54 -8.11 9.51
C PHE A 3 26.45 -9.52 10.08
N TYR A 4 27.36 -9.88 11.00
CA TYR A 4 27.34 -11.21 11.61
C TYR A 4 26.18 -11.40 12.58
N SER A 5 25.75 -10.33 13.26
CA SER A 5 24.53 -10.33 14.08
C SER A 5 23.30 -10.63 13.24
N TYR A 6 23.14 -9.96 12.09
CA TYR A 6 22.04 -10.20 11.17
C TYR A 6 22.07 -11.63 10.62
N LEU A 7 23.24 -12.15 10.21
CA LEU A 7 23.34 -13.55 9.78
C LEU A 7 22.86 -14.53 10.86
N MET A 8 23.25 -14.31 12.11
CA MET A 8 22.80 -15.16 13.24
C MET A 8 21.30 -15.06 13.48
N ASN A 9 20.74 -13.86 13.47
CA ASN A 9 19.31 -13.62 13.68
C ASN A 9 18.43 -14.27 12.62
N PHE A 10 18.95 -14.37 11.38
CA PHE A 10 18.27 -15.02 10.25
C PHE A 10 18.64 -16.52 10.10
N GLY A 11 19.41 -17.08 11.05
CA GLY A 11 19.82 -18.48 10.99
C GLY A 11 20.71 -18.83 9.80
N LEU A 12 21.44 -17.86 9.26
CA LEU A 12 22.33 -18.06 8.12
C LEU A 12 23.73 -18.46 8.63
N ASP A 13 24.16 -19.68 8.34
CA ASP A 13 25.49 -20.18 8.74
C ASP A 13 26.59 -19.53 7.88
N LYS A 14 27.43 -18.70 8.52
CA LYS A 14 28.56 -18.00 7.89
C LYS A 14 29.60 -18.91 7.25
N LYS A 15 29.65 -20.20 7.61
CA LYS A 15 30.59 -21.20 7.05
C LYS A 15 30.00 -21.92 5.85
N ARG A 16 28.70 -21.84 5.64
CA ARG A 16 28.00 -22.54 4.55
C ARG A 16 28.19 -21.80 3.23
N LYS A 17 28.48 -22.54 2.17
CA LYS A 17 28.66 -21.96 0.82
C LYS A 17 27.32 -21.39 0.30
N VAL A 18 27.32 -20.19 -0.24
CA VAL A 18 26.13 -19.46 -0.74
C VAL A 18 25.38 -20.24 -1.84
N ASN A 19 26.09 -21.02 -2.67
CA ASN A 19 25.47 -21.83 -3.71
C ASN A 19 24.60 -22.97 -3.17
N THR A 20 24.77 -23.34 -1.89
CA THR A 20 23.92 -24.34 -1.21
C THR A 20 22.73 -23.73 -0.47
N TYR A 21 22.58 -22.41 -0.49
CA TYR A 21 21.45 -21.72 0.11
C TYR A 21 20.19 -21.88 -0.74
N SER A 22 19.02 -21.96 -0.08
CA SER A 22 17.73 -21.86 -0.77
C SER A 22 17.57 -20.48 -1.43
N LYS A 23 16.59 -20.34 -2.32
CA LYS A 23 16.25 -19.04 -2.94
C LYS A 23 15.97 -17.95 -1.87
N GLY A 24 15.18 -18.29 -0.84
CA GLY A 24 14.87 -17.41 0.29
C GLY A 24 16.13 -17.00 1.07
N MET A 25 16.97 -17.98 1.45
CA MET A 25 18.23 -17.69 2.16
C MET A 25 19.17 -16.79 1.36
N ARG A 26 19.23 -16.94 0.05
CA ARG A 26 20.02 -16.06 -0.83
C ARG A 26 19.46 -14.63 -0.86
N LYS A 27 18.12 -14.48 -0.90
CA LYS A 27 17.47 -13.16 -0.81
C LYS A 27 17.78 -12.49 0.53
N GLN A 28 17.67 -13.22 1.64
CA GLN A 28 18.01 -12.72 2.98
C GLN A 28 19.47 -12.26 3.06
N LEU A 29 20.41 -13.07 2.57
CA LEU A 29 21.82 -12.71 2.54
C LEU A 29 22.08 -11.47 1.69
N ALA A 30 21.49 -11.38 0.50
CA ALA A 30 21.64 -10.22 -0.39
C ALA A 30 21.13 -8.94 0.29
N LEU A 31 20.00 -9.02 0.99
CA LEU A 31 19.44 -7.90 1.73
C LEU A 31 20.36 -7.47 2.90
N ILE A 32 20.85 -8.42 3.69
CA ILE A 32 21.81 -8.13 4.76
C ILE A 32 23.08 -7.47 4.20
N CYS A 33 23.60 -7.95 3.08
CA CYS A 33 24.74 -7.32 2.41
C CYS A 33 24.41 -5.89 1.96
N GLY A 34 23.24 -5.67 1.38
CA GLY A 34 22.78 -4.34 0.97
C GLY A 34 22.67 -3.37 2.13
N VAL A 35 22.03 -3.79 3.20
CA VAL A 35 21.90 -3.00 4.43
C VAL A 35 23.29 -2.67 5.01
N CYS A 36 24.17 -3.65 5.11
CA CYS A 36 25.52 -3.47 5.67
C CYS A 36 26.50 -2.77 4.72
N SER A 37 26.11 -2.43 3.50
CA SER A 37 26.96 -1.71 2.54
C SER A 37 27.26 -0.26 2.94
N GLY A 38 26.50 0.31 3.87
CA GLY A 38 26.60 1.71 4.27
C GLY A 38 25.97 2.70 3.27
N ALA A 39 25.29 2.20 2.24
CA ALA A 39 24.58 3.05 1.27
C ALA A 39 23.44 3.83 1.96
N LYS A 40 23.26 5.08 1.53
CA LYS A 40 22.14 5.92 1.97
C LYS A 40 20.80 5.46 1.38
N TYR A 41 20.81 5.02 0.13
CA TYR A 41 19.65 4.52 -0.59
C TYR A 41 19.86 3.04 -0.90
N LEU A 42 18.85 2.22 -0.58
CA LEU A 42 18.87 0.78 -0.88
C LEU A 42 17.70 0.46 -1.83
N LEU A 43 18.03 0.12 -3.07
CA LEU A 43 17.03 -0.27 -4.06
C LEU A 43 16.70 -1.76 -3.89
N CYS A 44 15.44 -2.05 -3.62
CA CYS A 44 14.90 -3.38 -3.34
C CYS A 44 13.87 -3.75 -4.41
N ASP A 45 14.21 -4.70 -5.27
CA ASP A 45 13.31 -5.20 -6.31
C ASP A 45 12.73 -6.55 -5.89
N GLU A 46 11.40 -6.61 -5.74
CA GLU A 46 10.65 -7.80 -5.30
C GLU A 46 11.27 -8.49 -4.06
N THR A 47 11.75 -7.69 -3.11
CA THR A 47 12.57 -8.17 -1.98
C THR A 47 11.79 -9.08 -1.05
N PHE A 48 10.50 -8.83 -0.85
CA PHE A 48 9.64 -9.58 0.06
C PHE A 48 9.00 -10.81 -0.59
N ASP A 49 9.05 -10.91 -1.92
CA ASP A 49 8.44 -12.04 -2.64
C ASP A 49 9.07 -13.38 -2.23
N GLY A 50 8.21 -14.35 -1.87
CA GLY A 50 8.63 -15.68 -1.45
C GLY A 50 9.27 -15.77 -0.07
N LEU A 51 9.20 -14.72 0.75
CA LEU A 51 9.57 -14.76 2.15
C LEU A 51 8.35 -15.14 3.02
N ASP A 52 8.61 -15.93 4.07
CA ASP A 52 7.57 -16.19 5.06
C ASP A 52 7.28 -14.96 5.94
N PRO A 53 6.12 -14.90 6.63
CA PRO A 53 5.72 -13.75 7.42
C PRO A 53 6.72 -13.34 8.51
N VAL A 54 7.40 -14.32 9.14
CA VAL A 54 8.37 -14.05 10.22
C VAL A 54 9.60 -13.35 9.64
N MET A 55 10.08 -13.83 8.50
CA MET A 55 11.21 -13.23 7.79
C MET A 55 10.90 -11.82 7.29
N ARG A 56 9.68 -11.59 6.78
CA ARG A 56 9.23 -10.24 6.40
C ARG A 56 9.30 -9.29 7.58
N GLN A 57 8.78 -9.70 8.74
CA GLN A 57 8.83 -8.87 9.95
C GLN A 57 10.26 -8.60 10.42
N GLY A 58 11.15 -9.58 10.31
CA GLY A 58 12.58 -9.38 10.62
C GLY A 58 13.23 -8.33 9.71
N ILE A 59 12.94 -8.35 8.41
CA ILE A 59 13.45 -7.37 7.45
C ILE A 59 12.90 -5.97 7.73
N LYS A 60 11.59 -5.84 8.02
CA LYS A 60 10.99 -4.57 8.42
C LYS A 60 11.69 -3.97 9.64
N SER A 61 11.96 -4.80 10.65
CA SER A 61 12.67 -4.36 11.86
C SER A 61 14.09 -3.89 11.55
N ILE A 62 14.81 -4.56 10.64
CA ILE A 62 16.14 -4.12 10.20
C ILE A 62 16.05 -2.77 9.48
N PHE A 63 15.11 -2.61 8.55
CA PHE A 63 14.94 -1.33 7.85
C PHE A 63 14.64 -0.20 8.83
N ALA A 64 13.67 -0.37 9.72
CA ALA A 64 13.34 0.63 10.75
C ALA A 64 14.55 1.02 11.60
N SER A 65 15.33 0.02 12.06
CA SER A 65 16.54 0.26 12.85
C SER A 65 17.62 1.02 12.07
N GLU A 66 17.83 0.69 10.81
CA GLU A 66 18.86 1.34 9.99
C GLU A 66 18.41 2.73 9.48
N MET A 67 17.12 2.94 9.29
CA MET A 67 16.54 4.26 9.04
C MET A 67 16.80 5.19 10.22
N GLU A 68 16.53 4.72 11.44
CA GLU A 68 16.76 5.50 12.66
C GLU A 68 18.26 5.76 12.92
N LYS A 69 19.10 4.73 12.80
CA LYS A 69 20.53 4.81 13.14
C LYS A 69 21.34 5.69 12.18
N ARG A 70 21.07 5.64 10.89
CA ARG A 70 21.93 6.24 9.87
C ARG A 70 21.22 6.90 8.70
N GLY A 71 19.90 7.01 8.75
CA GLY A 71 19.09 7.62 7.69
C GLY A 71 19.08 6.81 6.40
N LEU A 72 19.09 5.47 6.49
CA LEU A 72 18.86 4.60 5.34
C LEU A 72 17.50 4.92 4.73
N THR A 73 17.43 5.02 3.42
CA THR A 73 16.17 5.14 2.68
C THR A 73 16.00 3.89 1.79
N PRO A 74 15.18 2.91 2.19
CA PRO A 74 14.80 1.81 1.32
C PRO A 74 13.87 2.32 0.22
N VAL A 75 14.15 1.96 -1.03
CA VAL A 75 13.26 2.18 -2.18
C VAL A 75 12.82 0.81 -2.68
N ILE A 76 11.56 0.48 -2.47
CA ILE A 76 11.03 -0.87 -2.66
C ILE A 76 10.14 -0.89 -3.89
N ALA A 77 10.50 -1.70 -4.89
CA ALA A 77 9.62 -2.04 -6.00
C ALA A 77 8.93 -3.37 -5.71
N SER A 78 7.62 -3.40 -5.76
CA SER A 78 6.81 -4.60 -5.59
C SER A 78 5.48 -4.46 -6.34
N HIS A 79 4.95 -5.59 -6.79
CA HIS A 79 3.58 -5.68 -7.32
C HIS A 79 2.57 -6.05 -6.21
N ASN A 80 3.03 -6.34 -5.00
CA ASN A 80 2.18 -6.64 -3.85
C ASN A 80 1.95 -5.38 -3.01
N LEU A 81 0.87 -4.67 -3.29
CA LEU A 81 0.53 -3.40 -2.63
C LEU A 81 0.32 -3.55 -1.11
N ARG A 82 -0.16 -4.71 -0.65
CA ARG A 82 -0.33 -4.97 0.80
C ARG A 82 1.00 -4.98 1.55
N GLU A 83 2.06 -5.46 0.91
CA GLU A 83 3.41 -5.44 1.50
C GLU A 83 3.94 -4.01 1.61
N LEU A 84 3.70 -3.19 0.58
CA LEU A 84 4.10 -1.78 0.58
C LEU A 84 3.31 -0.98 1.61
N GLU A 85 2.02 -1.24 1.76
CA GLU A 85 1.14 -0.59 2.71
C GLU A 85 1.64 -0.68 4.17
N ASP A 86 2.28 -1.80 4.49
CA ASP A 86 2.78 -2.06 5.84
C ASP A 86 4.19 -1.48 6.12
N ILE A 87 4.92 -1.01 5.09
CA ILE A 87 6.35 -0.69 5.22
C ILE A 87 6.64 0.75 4.78
N CYS A 88 5.94 1.21 3.74
CA CYS A 88 6.25 2.48 3.09
C CYS A 88 5.43 3.61 3.70
N ASP A 89 6.06 4.77 3.83
CA ASP A 89 5.44 6.05 4.15
C ASP A 89 5.07 6.84 2.89
N HIS A 90 5.75 6.57 1.78
CA HIS A 90 5.53 7.21 0.49
C HIS A 90 5.43 6.18 -0.64
N VAL A 91 4.49 6.39 -1.55
CA VAL A 91 4.26 5.49 -2.69
C VAL A 91 4.32 6.22 -4.01
N GLY A 92 4.84 5.53 -5.02
CA GLY A 92 4.90 6.01 -6.39
C GLY A 92 4.42 4.96 -7.38
N LEU A 93 3.67 5.39 -8.39
CA LEU A 93 3.27 4.55 -9.51
C LEU A 93 4.03 4.95 -10.76
N LEU A 94 4.78 3.99 -11.28
CA LEU A 94 5.44 4.13 -12.58
C LEU A 94 4.55 3.55 -13.69
N HIS A 95 4.33 4.34 -14.75
CA HIS A 95 3.57 3.90 -15.91
C HIS A 95 4.18 4.47 -17.19
N LYS A 96 4.42 3.60 -18.20
CA LYS A 96 4.98 3.99 -19.53
C LYS A 96 6.22 4.89 -19.44
N GLY A 97 7.11 4.62 -18.49
CA GLY A 97 8.36 5.37 -18.30
C GLY A 97 8.21 6.71 -17.58
N GLY A 98 7.04 7.03 -17.06
CA GLY A 98 6.77 8.22 -16.25
C GLY A 98 6.24 7.88 -14.87
N VAL A 99 6.25 8.86 -13.97
CA VAL A 99 5.60 8.80 -12.66
C VAL A 99 4.15 9.25 -12.83
N LEU A 100 3.19 8.33 -12.69
CA LEU A 100 1.77 8.63 -12.76
C LEU A 100 1.26 9.22 -11.43
N LEU A 101 1.77 8.70 -10.32
CA LEU A 101 1.40 9.07 -8.96
C LEU A 101 2.67 9.08 -8.09
N SER A 102 2.77 10.06 -7.20
CA SER A 102 3.77 10.10 -6.13
C SER A 102 3.17 10.85 -4.95
N LYS A 103 2.84 10.14 -3.87
CA LYS A 103 2.10 10.69 -2.72
C LYS A 103 2.52 10.02 -1.42
N ASP A 104 2.34 10.74 -0.32
CA ASP A 104 2.37 10.20 1.02
C ASP A 104 1.20 9.22 1.23
N LEU A 105 1.47 8.10 1.88
CA LEU A 105 0.49 7.03 2.07
C LEU A 105 -0.59 7.40 3.09
N GLU A 106 -0.22 8.09 4.16
CA GLU A 106 -1.17 8.57 5.17
C GLU A 106 -2.11 9.60 4.56
N ASP A 107 -1.57 10.58 3.81
CA ASP A 107 -2.37 11.57 3.11
C ASP A 107 -3.37 10.94 2.15
N MET A 108 -2.97 9.87 1.45
CA MET A 108 -3.88 9.13 0.57
C MET A 108 -5.01 8.47 1.37
N LYS A 109 -4.68 7.81 2.49
CA LYS A 109 -5.65 7.11 3.34
C LYS A 109 -6.60 8.06 4.07
N LEU A 110 -6.14 9.26 4.42
CA LEU A 110 -6.96 10.27 5.10
C LEU A 110 -7.95 10.97 4.17
N ASN A 111 -7.68 10.98 2.87
CA ASN A 111 -8.44 11.78 1.92
C ASN A 111 -9.28 10.98 0.93
N ILE A 112 -9.31 9.66 1.03
CA ILE A 112 -10.18 8.80 0.18
C ILE A 112 -10.75 7.67 1.04
N HIS A 113 -12.09 7.54 1.01
CA HIS A 113 -12.79 6.57 1.82
C HIS A 113 -13.81 5.78 1.02
N LYS A 114 -14.11 4.58 1.48
CA LYS A 114 -15.24 3.78 1.02
C LYS A 114 -16.46 4.11 1.89
N LEU A 115 -17.53 4.61 1.28
CA LEU A 115 -18.80 4.83 1.92
C LEU A 115 -19.77 3.74 1.48
N GLN A 116 -20.25 2.93 2.42
CA GLN A 116 -21.38 2.04 2.20
C GLN A 116 -22.65 2.68 2.73
N CYS A 117 -23.69 2.77 1.91
CA CYS A 117 -24.93 3.40 2.33
C CYS A 117 -26.17 2.74 1.71
N VAL A 118 -27.29 2.87 2.42
CA VAL A 118 -28.62 2.58 1.92
C VAL A 118 -29.41 3.89 1.95
N LEU A 119 -29.79 4.35 0.77
CA LEU A 119 -30.51 5.61 0.63
C LEU A 119 -32.02 5.42 0.89
N VAL A 120 -32.70 6.51 1.23
CA VAL A 120 -34.16 6.50 1.40
C VAL A 120 -34.87 6.21 0.07
N PRO A 121 -36.06 5.60 0.07
CA PRO A 121 -36.80 5.30 -1.14
C PRO A 121 -37.01 6.55 -2.01
N GLY A 122 -36.70 6.42 -3.30
CA GLY A 122 -36.80 7.51 -4.26
C GLY A 122 -35.54 8.33 -4.45
N MET A 123 -34.52 8.17 -3.60
CA MET A 123 -33.22 8.78 -3.74
C MET A 123 -32.23 7.79 -4.40
N ASN A 124 -31.32 8.31 -5.20
CA ASN A 124 -30.28 7.52 -5.85
C ASN A 124 -28.90 8.21 -5.73
N VAL A 125 -27.83 7.55 -6.15
CA VAL A 125 -26.46 8.07 -6.03
C VAL A 125 -26.26 9.41 -6.74
N ALA A 126 -26.97 9.68 -7.84
CA ALA A 126 -26.87 10.93 -8.58
C ALA A 126 -27.40 12.15 -7.81
N ASP A 127 -28.17 11.92 -6.74
CA ASP A 127 -28.70 12.98 -5.87
C ASP A 127 -27.68 13.43 -4.83
N LEU A 128 -26.62 12.65 -4.58
CA LEU A 128 -25.56 12.93 -3.60
C LEU A 128 -24.56 13.99 -4.08
N LYS A 129 -25.04 15.14 -4.51
CA LYS A 129 -24.24 16.19 -5.18
C LYS A 129 -23.20 16.87 -4.30
N THR A 130 -23.31 16.77 -2.98
CA THR A 130 -22.35 17.37 -2.06
C THR A 130 -21.11 16.49 -1.82
N LEU A 131 -21.17 15.21 -2.24
CA LEU A 131 -20.06 14.27 -2.14
C LEU A 131 -19.22 14.27 -3.41
N ASP A 132 -17.90 14.25 -3.24
CA ASP A 132 -16.95 14.06 -4.37
C ASP A 132 -16.78 12.56 -4.63
N ILE A 133 -17.70 11.98 -5.41
CA ILE A 133 -17.76 10.54 -5.69
C ILE A 133 -16.84 10.23 -6.87
N ILE A 134 -15.80 9.43 -6.60
CA ILE A 134 -14.84 8.94 -7.61
C ILE A 134 -15.43 7.72 -8.33
N HIS A 135 -15.97 6.77 -7.56
CA HIS A 135 -16.54 5.53 -8.07
C HIS A 135 -17.83 5.17 -7.32
N ALA A 136 -18.78 4.56 -8.02
CA ALA A 136 -20.03 4.11 -7.43
C ALA A 136 -20.42 2.73 -7.97
N ASP A 137 -20.73 1.80 -7.07
CA ASP A 137 -21.32 0.49 -7.35
C ASP A 137 -22.58 0.30 -6.51
N ALA A 138 -23.63 -0.29 -7.10
CA ALA A 138 -24.87 -0.55 -6.40
C ALA A 138 -25.30 -2.00 -6.56
N ARG A 139 -25.57 -2.66 -5.44
CA ARG A 139 -26.08 -4.03 -5.38
C ARG A 139 -27.40 -4.06 -4.59
N GLY A 140 -28.50 -4.07 -5.32
CA GLY A 140 -29.82 -3.91 -4.72
C GLY A 140 -29.98 -2.52 -4.09
N SER A 141 -30.26 -2.46 -2.80
CA SER A 141 -30.37 -1.19 -2.04
C SER A 141 -29.05 -0.69 -1.47
N LEU A 142 -28.01 -1.53 -1.44
CA LEU A 142 -26.70 -1.16 -0.91
C LEU A 142 -25.86 -0.46 -1.98
N CYS A 143 -25.48 0.78 -1.72
CA CYS A 143 -24.54 1.54 -2.53
C CYS A 143 -23.16 1.49 -1.87
N THR A 144 -22.13 1.20 -2.66
CA THR A 144 -20.71 1.28 -2.27
C THR A 144 -20.05 2.36 -3.10
N LEU A 145 -19.61 3.43 -2.44
CA LEU A 145 -19.06 4.61 -3.08
C LEU A 145 -17.60 4.78 -2.66
N THR A 146 -16.73 5.17 -3.57
CA THR A 146 -15.42 5.72 -3.24
C THR A 146 -15.53 7.24 -3.29
N VAL A 147 -15.26 7.88 -2.16
CA VAL A 147 -15.52 9.32 -1.97
C VAL A 147 -14.23 10.01 -1.54
N ARG A 148 -13.94 11.17 -2.13
CA ARG A 148 -12.83 12.04 -1.72
C ARG A 148 -13.28 12.98 -0.62
N GLY A 149 -12.41 13.15 0.38
CA GLY A 149 -12.62 13.99 1.56
C GLY A 149 -12.21 13.27 2.83
N THR A 150 -12.10 14.02 3.93
CA THR A 150 -11.86 13.40 5.24
C THR A 150 -13.11 12.67 5.73
N ARG A 151 -12.92 11.78 6.69
CA ARG A 151 -14.03 11.02 7.30
C ARG A 151 -15.11 11.96 7.83
N GLU A 152 -14.70 12.99 8.56
CA GLU A 152 -15.61 13.97 9.19
C GLU A 152 -16.42 14.76 8.14
N GLU A 153 -15.76 15.15 7.04
CA GLU A 153 -16.43 15.85 5.94
C GLU A 153 -17.47 14.98 5.25
N ILE A 154 -17.13 13.71 5.00
CA ILE A 154 -18.03 12.76 4.34
C ILE A 154 -19.23 12.46 5.27
N GLU A 155 -19.01 12.23 6.57
CA GLU A 155 -20.07 12.02 7.55
C GLU A 155 -21.03 13.23 7.59
N ALA A 156 -20.50 14.44 7.76
CA ALA A 156 -21.30 15.67 7.82
C ALA A 156 -22.13 15.93 6.55
N ARG A 157 -21.57 15.63 5.38
CA ARG A 157 -22.29 15.75 4.10
C ARG A 157 -23.33 14.66 3.91
N MET A 158 -23.04 13.43 4.36
CA MET A 158 -23.95 12.30 4.22
C MET A 158 -25.17 12.43 5.14
N GLU A 159 -25.02 12.98 6.35
CA GLU A 159 -26.12 13.25 7.28
C GLU A 159 -27.23 14.11 6.66
N GLN A 160 -26.91 15.03 5.75
CA GLN A 160 -27.89 15.89 5.07
C GLN A 160 -28.89 15.11 4.22
N TYR A 161 -28.53 13.91 3.78
CA TYR A 161 -29.36 13.04 2.96
C TYR A 161 -30.21 12.06 3.78
N HIS A 162 -30.06 12.03 5.11
CA HIS A 162 -30.78 11.15 6.02
C HIS A 162 -30.82 9.68 5.57
N PRO A 163 -29.67 9.05 5.30
CA PRO A 163 -29.64 7.67 4.81
C PRO A 163 -30.25 6.70 5.82
N ILE A 164 -30.83 5.59 5.35
CA ILE A 164 -31.26 4.50 6.22
C ILE A 164 -30.09 3.87 6.94
N PHE A 165 -28.95 3.80 6.24
CA PHE A 165 -27.68 3.28 6.75
C PHE A 165 -26.54 4.02 6.05
N ALA A 166 -25.48 4.34 6.80
CA ALA A 166 -24.22 4.82 6.24
C ALA A 166 -23.06 4.37 7.13
N GLU A 167 -21.99 3.87 6.52
CA GLU A 167 -20.77 3.46 7.19
C GLU A 167 -19.57 3.84 6.33
N ILE A 168 -18.57 4.47 6.94
CA ILE A 168 -17.30 4.79 6.29
C ILE A 168 -16.26 3.74 6.66
N ILE A 169 -15.71 3.09 5.64
CA ILE A 169 -14.72 2.02 5.76
C ILE A 169 -13.40 2.52 5.16
N PRO A 170 -12.25 2.33 5.84
CA PRO A 170 -10.97 2.65 5.25
C PRO A 170 -10.73 1.81 3.98
N LEU A 171 -10.12 2.45 2.98
CA LEU A 171 -9.66 1.76 1.77
C LEU A 171 -8.28 1.16 2.00
N SER A 172 -8.04 -0.01 1.40
CA SER A 172 -6.69 -0.56 1.24
C SER A 172 -5.90 0.26 0.22
N LEU A 173 -4.57 0.19 0.27
CA LEU A 173 -3.71 0.84 -0.73
C LEU A 173 -4.07 0.39 -2.16
N GLU A 174 -4.43 -0.89 -2.34
CA GLU A 174 -4.86 -1.43 -3.63
C GLU A 174 -6.12 -0.72 -4.17
N GLU A 175 -7.12 -0.52 -3.31
CA GLU A 175 -8.37 0.16 -3.70
C GLU A 175 -8.14 1.65 -3.98
N ILE A 176 -7.31 2.33 -3.19
CA ILE A 176 -6.91 3.72 -3.42
C ILE A 176 -6.17 3.83 -4.76
N PHE A 177 -5.25 2.91 -5.00
CA PHE A 177 -4.45 2.87 -6.21
C PHE A 177 -5.30 2.70 -7.47
N ILE A 178 -6.28 1.79 -7.43
CA ILE A 178 -7.25 1.60 -8.52
C ILE A 178 -8.02 2.91 -8.77
N SER A 179 -8.54 3.53 -7.71
CA SER A 179 -9.32 4.77 -7.81
C SER A 179 -8.50 5.93 -8.40
N GLU A 180 -7.26 6.12 -7.94
CA GLU A 180 -6.38 7.20 -8.44
C GLU A 180 -5.94 6.96 -9.90
N THR A 181 -5.76 5.71 -10.30
CA THR A 181 -5.39 5.37 -11.69
C THR A 181 -6.57 5.53 -12.65
N GLU A 182 -7.80 5.26 -12.22
CA GLU A 182 -9.01 5.52 -13.02
C GLU A 182 -9.19 7.02 -13.28
N VAL A 183 -8.99 7.87 -12.25
CA VAL A 183 -9.03 9.33 -12.37
C VAL A 183 -7.96 9.84 -13.34
N ALA A 184 -6.77 9.22 -13.35
CA ALA A 184 -5.70 9.56 -14.30
C ALA A 184 -5.94 9.04 -15.73
N GLY A 185 -7.12 8.46 -16.00
CA GLY A 185 -7.49 7.95 -17.32
C GLY A 185 -6.96 6.55 -17.63
N TYR A 186 -6.50 5.83 -16.63
CA TYR A 186 -6.07 4.45 -16.76
C TYR A 186 -7.27 3.51 -16.59
N ASP A 187 -7.86 3.12 -17.71
CA ASP A 187 -9.01 2.21 -17.71
C ASP A 187 -8.55 0.76 -17.58
N ILE A 188 -8.52 0.27 -16.32
CA ILE A 188 -8.16 -1.12 -16.02
C ILE A 188 -9.11 -2.11 -16.71
N LYS A 189 -10.36 -1.73 -16.97
CA LYS A 189 -11.34 -2.58 -17.66
C LYS A 189 -10.92 -2.91 -19.09
N LYS A 190 -10.11 -2.05 -19.74
CA LYS A 190 -9.55 -2.31 -21.07
C LYS A 190 -8.36 -3.29 -21.09
N LEU A 191 -7.84 -3.66 -19.94
CA LEU A 191 -6.74 -4.63 -19.83
C LEU A 191 -7.24 -6.06 -19.59
N ILE A 192 -8.51 -6.22 -19.23
CA ILE A 192 -9.12 -7.52 -18.85
C ILE A 192 -10.02 -8.06 -19.99
N LEU A 193 -10.25 -7.27 -21.04
CA LEU A 193 -10.95 -7.66 -22.28
C LEU A 193 -9.96 -7.78 -23.43
#